data_1b4fa8c37d5e5ae09023d6690b90484d
#
_entry.id   1b4fa8c37d5e5ae09023d6690b90484d
#
_cell.length_a   1.000
_cell.length_b   1.000
_cell.length_c   1.000
_cell.angle_alpha   90.00
_cell.angle_beta   90.00
_cell.angle_gamma   90.00
#
_symmetry.space_group_name_H-M   'P 1'
#
loop_
_entity.id
_entity.type
_entity.pdbx_description
1 polymer ?
#
loop_
_entity_poly.entity_id
_entity_poly.type
_entity_poly.pdbx_seq_one_letter_code
_entity_poly.pdbx_strand_id
1 'polypeptide(L)'
;ISSCLVSRMRVFVLTLLAMTAFAGNSLLSRLALKDTSIDAASFTSVRIISGALALWLIARMRGGTHSASGNWLSALALFLYAGGFSFAYVSLPAGTGALLLFGAVQVTMIGYGLWAGERLRKRQAAGFMFAFGGLIGLLLPGLSAPPLQGSVLMLGAGVAWGVYSLRGTSSGDATRITAGNFLRAVPFAGALSVAMLPWASLDSSGFWYAILSGAVASGLGYAIWYTALKGVRTTSAATVQLSVPVIAAVGG
;
A
#
# COMPACT_ATOMS: atom_id res chain seq x y z
N ILE A 1 14.42 -19.02 25.68
CA ILE A 1 13.00 -18.58 25.77
C ILE A 1 12.93 -17.06 25.59
N SER A 2 13.82 -16.28 26.21
CA SER A 2 13.87 -14.80 26.13
C SER A 2 14.04 -14.26 24.70
N SER A 3 14.98 -14.79 23.92
CA SER A 3 15.26 -14.33 22.55
C SER A 3 14.10 -14.56 21.56
N CYS A 4 13.37 -15.66 21.72
CA CYS A 4 12.19 -15.98 20.90
C CYS A 4 11.02 -15.04 21.24
N LEU A 5 10.83 -14.69 22.51
CA LEU A 5 9.79 -13.76 22.96
C LEU A 5 10.05 -12.35 22.45
N VAL A 6 11.30 -11.88 22.56
CA VAL A 6 11.74 -10.57 22.04
C VAL A 6 11.55 -10.48 20.51
N SER A 7 11.88 -11.55 19.78
CA SER A 7 11.67 -11.61 18.33
C SER A 7 10.18 -11.51 17.95
N ARG A 8 9.30 -12.24 18.64
CA ARG A 8 7.84 -12.19 18.40
C ARG A 8 7.25 -10.82 18.75
N MET A 9 7.65 -10.22 19.87
CA MET A 9 7.22 -8.87 20.26
C MET A 9 7.64 -7.84 19.22
N ARG A 10 8.89 -7.91 18.73
CA ARG A 10 9.38 -7.02 17.66
C ARG A 10 8.53 -7.13 16.39
N VAL A 11 8.26 -8.35 15.91
CA VAL A 11 7.41 -8.56 14.72
C VAL A 11 6.01 -8.01 14.93
N PHE A 12 5.41 -8.22 16.11
CA PHE A 12 4.09 -7.68 16.45
C PHE A 12 4.06 -6.15 16.41
N VAL A 13 5.03 -5.48 17.08
CA VAL A 13 5.11 -4.01 17.09
C VAL A 13 5.33 -3.44 15.68
N LEU A 14 6.24 -4.02 14.89
CA LEU A 14 6.48 -3.58 13.52
C LEU A 14 5.23 -3.75 12.65
N THR A 15 4.51 -4.85 12.84
CA THR A 15 3.25 -5.10 12.12
C THR A 15 2.18 -4.07 12.49
N LEU A 16 2.00 -3.78 13.77
CA LEU A 16 1.05 -2.77 14.24
C LEU A 16 1.37 -1.38 13.66
N LEU A 17 2.64 -0.96 13.72
CA LEU A 17 3.09 0.31 13.15
C LEU A 17 2.84 0.37 11.64
N ALA A 18 3.10 -0.73 10.91
CA ALA A 18 2.83 -0.79 9.48
C ALA A 18 1.32 -0.68 9.16
N MET A 19 0.46 -1.37 9.92
CA MET A 19 -1.00 -1.30 9.72
C MET A 19 -1.54 0.10 9.99
N THR A 20 -1.04 0.77 11.05
CA THR A 20 -1.37 2.17 11.35
C THR A 20 -0.91 3.11 10.23
N ALA A 21 0.30 2.91 9.69
CA ALA A 21 0.79 3.70 8.56
C ALA A 21 -0.07 3.50 7.30
N PHE A 22 -0.51 2.27 7.01
CA PHE A 22 -1.37 1.99 5.87
C PHE A 22 -2.76 2.60 6.01
N ALA A 23 -3.36 2.55 7.20
CA ALA A 23 -4.63 3.23 7.48
C ALA A 23 -4.47 4.75 7.37
N GLY A 24 -3.42 5.31 7.95
CA GLY A 24 -3.07 6.73 7.83
C GLY A 24 -2.87 7.16 6.37
N ASN A 25 -2.28 6.29 5.54
CA ASN A 25 -2.15 6.55 4.10
C ASN A 25 -3.52 6.69 3.40
N SER A 26 -4.49 5.83 3.73
CA SER A 26 -5.85 5.93 3.19
C SER A 26 -6.53 7.24 3.61
N LEU A 27 -6.40 7.62 4.88
CA LEU A 27 -6.96 8.87 5.41
C LEU A 27 -6.31 10.10 4.77
N LEU A 28 -4.98 10.18 4.74
CA LEU A 28 -4.24 11.29 4.12
C LEU A 28 -4.59 11.45 2.65
N SER A 29 -4.69 10.34 1.91
CA SER A 29 -5.04 10.37 0.50
C SER A 29 -6.49 10.84 0.29
N ARG A 30 -7.43 10.40 1.14
CA ARG A 30 -8.80 10.85 1.06
C ARG A 30 -8.95 12.32 1.40
N LEU A 31 -8.30 12.81 2.48
CA LEU A 31 -8.30 14.22 2.85
C LEU A 31 -7.71 15.09 1.73
N ALA A 32 -6.56 14.68 1.17
CA ALA A 32 -5.96 15.41 0.06
C ALA A 32 -6.89 15.50 -1.14
N LEU A 33 -7.38 14.38 -1.63
CA LEU A 33 -8.07 14.28 -2.92
C LEU A 33 -9.55 14.68 -2.88
N LYS A 34 -10.13 14.83 -1.67
CA LYS A 34 -11.51 15.30 -1.51
C LYS A 34 -11.59 16.74 -1.02
N ASP A 35 -10.73 17.10 -0.07
CA ASP A 35 -10.91 18.32 0.71
C ASP A 35 -9.89 19.42 0.28
N THR A 36 -9.05 19.13 -0.72
CA THR A 36 -8.11 20.08 -1.32
C THR A 36 -8.25 20.08 -2.85
N SER A 37 -7.56 21.01 -3.52
CA SER A 37 -7.60 21.11 -4.98
C SER A 37 -6.50 20.33 -5.70
N ILE A 38 -5.70 19.54 -4.99
CA ILE A 38 -4.66 18.71 -5.62
C ILE A 38 -5.27 17.62 -6.49
N ASP A 39 -4.81 17.50 -7.74
CA ASP A 39 -5.22 16.42 -8.61
C ASP A 39 -4.51 15.08 -8.26
N ALA A 40 -5.11 13.96 -8.69
CA ALA A 40 -4.61 12.62 -8.36
C ALA A 40 -3.22 12.30 -8.96
N ALA A 41 -2.87 12.87 -10.10
CA ALA A 41 -1.56 12.65 -10.74
C ALA A 41 -0.47 13.41 -9.99
N SER A 42 -0.71 14.70 -9.67
CA SER A 42 0.18 15.52 -8.84
C SER A 42 0.38 14.90 -7.45
N PHE A 43 -0.71 14.46 -6.80
CA PHE A 43 -0.64 13.76 -5.52
C PHE A 43 0.21 12.49 -5.62
N THR A 44 0.01 11.65 -6.65
CA THR A 44 0.78 10.43 -6.87
C THR A 44 2.27 10.73 -7.05
N SER A 45 2.60 11.75 -7.83
CA SER A 45 3.98 12.12 -8.13
C SER A 45 4.70 12.66 -6.91
N VAL A 46 4.09 13.59 -6.17
CA VAL A 46 4.64 14.12 -4.91
C VAL A 46 4.83 12.98 -3.89
N ARG A 47 3.84 12.09 -3.77
CA ARG A 47 3.90 10.92 -2.88
C ARG A 47 5.08 10.00 -3.23
N ILE A 48 5.27 9.66 -4.50
CA ILE A 48 6.36 8.77 -4.94
C ILE A 48 7.71 9.44 -4.74
N ILE A 49 7.86 10.72 -5.11
CA ILE A 49 9.10 11.47 -4.98
C ILE A 49 9.48 11.65 -3.51
N SER A 50 8.55 12.08 -2.67
CA SER A 50 8.80 12.26 -1.23
C SER A 50 9.15 10.95 -0.52
N GLY A 51 8.48 9.84 -0.88
CA GLY A 51 8.84 8.50 -0.42
C GLY A 51 10.23 8.05 -0.86
N ALA A 52 10.59 8.30 -2.13
CA ALA A 52 11.91 8.03 -2.66
C ALA A 52 13.01 8.80 -1.93
N LEU A 53 12.80 10.10 -1.71
CA LEU A 53 13.75 10.96 -0.99
C LEU A 53 13.92 10.54 0.46
N ALA A 54 12.83 10.28 1.17
CA ALA A 54 12.87 9.85 2.58
C ALA A 54 13.63 8.52 2.73
N LEU A 55 13.30 7.52 1.91
CA LEU A 55 13.97 6.22 1.93
C LEU A 55 15.43 6.29 1.50
N TRP A 56 15.75 7.10 0.49
CA TRP A 56 17.12 7.34 0.05
C TRP A 56 17.94 7.95 1.18
N LEU A 57 17.41 8.96 1.87
CA LEU A 57 18.09 9.60 3.00
C LEU A 57 18.34 8.60 4.14
N ILE A 58 17.35 7.79 4.51
CA ILE A 58 17.49 6.77 5.55
C ILE A 58 18.52 5.71 5.15
N ALA A 59 18.48 5.24 3.89
CA ALA A 59 19.44 4.26 3.40
C ALA A 59 20.88 4.81 3.42
N ARG A 60 21.06 6.09 3.09
CA ARG A 60 22.35 6.79 3.15
C ARG A 60 22.88 6.95 4.58
N MET A 61 22.01 7.34 5.52
CA MET A 61 22.38 7.49 6.93
C MET A 61 22.78 6.17 7.60
N ARG A 62 22.25 5.03 7.13
CA ARG A 62 22.59 3.70 7.66
C ARG A 62 23.94 3.14 7.15
N GLY A 63 24.70 3.91 6.40
CA GLY A 63 26.04 3.57 5.95
C GLY A 63 26.08 2.28 5.12
N GLY A 64 26.08 2.39 3.82
CA GLY A 64 26.18 1.23 2.94
C GLY A 64 26.51 1.61 1.52
N THR A 65 27.27 0.75 0.86
CA THR A 65 27.61 0.86 -0.56
C THR A 65 26.35 0.99 -1.43
N HIS A 66 26.41 1.84 -2.44
CA HIS A 66 25.34 2.13 -3.39
C HIS A 66 25.03 0.95 -4.33
N SER A 67 24.76 -0.24 -3.82
CA SER A 67 24.22 -1.28 -4.70
C SER A 67 22.78 -0.93 -5.01
N ALA A 68 22.46 -0.82 -6.29
CA ALA A 68 21.14 -0.48 -6.81
C ALA A 68 20.14 -1.61 -6.49
N SER A 69 19.65 -1.65 -5.24
CA SER A 69 18.63 -2.59 -4.79
C SER A 69 17.27 -2.24 -5.43
N GLY A 70 16.39 -3.23 -5.56
CA GLY A 70 15.09 -3.08 -6.22
C GLY A 70 15.10 -3.43 -7.70
N ASN A 71 13.94 -3.47 -8.32
CA ASN A 71 13.79 -3.84 -9.74
C ASN A 71 12.61 -3.10 -10.40
N TRP A 72 12.65 -3.01 -11.73
CA TRP A 72 11.67 -2.26 -12.52
C TRP A 72 10.25 -2.83 -12.43
N LEU A 73 10.09 -4.15 -12.33
CA LEU A 73 8.76 -4.76 -12.23
C LEU A 73 8.11 -4.46 -10.88
N SER A 74 8.89 -4.46 -9.79
CA SER A 74 8.40 -4.03 -8.47
C SER A 74 8.11 -2.53 -8.45
N ALA A 75 8.93 -1.71 -9.14
CA ALA A 75 8.67 -0.28 -9.27
C ALA A 75 7.39 0.00 -10.08
N LEU A 76 7.15 -0.75 -11.16
CA LEU A 76 5.91 -0.65 -11.93
C LEU A 76 4.70 -1.07 -11.08
N ALA A 77 4.78 -2.17 -10.34
CA ALA A 77 3.70 -2.59 -9.44
C ALA A 77 3.42 -1.53 -8.35
N LEU A 78 4.47 -0.94 -7.77
CA LEU A 78 4.36 0.17 -6.82
C LEU A 78 3.68 1.39 -7.45
N PHE A 79 4.07 1.77 -8.67
CA PHE A 79 3.48 2.89 -9.40
C PHE A 79 2.00 2.64 -9.73
N LEU A 80 1.66 1.47 -10.26
CA LEU A 80 0.28 1.10 -10.59
C LEU A 80 -0.60 1.10 -9.33
N TYR A 81 -0.07 0.58 -8.21
CA TYR A 81 -0.73 0.70 -6.92
C TYR A 81 -0.94 2.17 -6.55
N ALA A 82 0.11 2.99 -6.55
CA ALA A 82 0.04 4.37 -6.08
C ALA A 82 -0.90 5.23 -6.94
N GLY A 83 -0.83 5.09 -8.27
CA GLY A 83 -1.71 5.77 -9.21
C GLY A 83 -3.16 5.32 -9.07
N GLY A 84 -3.43 4.03 -9.22
CA GLY A 84 -4.79 3.48 -9.10
C GLY A 84 -5.46 3.84 -7.77
N PHE A 85 -4.71 3.79 -6.69
CA PHE A 85 -5.13 4.19 -5.35
C PHE A 85 -5.50 5.69 -5.28
N SER A 86 -4.66 6.57 -5.82
CA SER A 86 -4.93 8.01 -5.81
C SER A 86 -6.17 8.35 -6.65
N PHE A 87 -6.26 7.86 -7.88
CA PHE A 87 -7.43 8.11 -8.73
C PHE A 87 -8.72 7.51 -8.15
N ALA A 88 -8.65 6.39 -7.46
CA ALA A 88 -9.82 5.80 -6.79
C ALA A 88 -10.32 6.65 -5.62
N TYR A 89 -9.42 7.25 -4.83
CA TYR A 89 -9.80 8.07 -3.68
C TYR A 89 -10.38 9.44 -4.03
N VAL A 90 -10.35 9.85 -5.27
CA VAL A 90 -11.15 11.00 -5.74
C VAL A 90 -12.63 10.76 -5.47
N SER A 91 -13.12 9.53 -5.64
CA SER A 91 -14.54 9.19 -5.54
C SER A 91 -14.91 8.29 -4.36
N LEU A 92 -13.96 7.51 -3.81
CA LEU A 92 -14.25 6.53 -2.75
C LEU A 92 -14.06 7.11 -1.33
N PRO A 93 -14.95 6.77 -0.37
CA PRO A 93 -14.69 6.98 1.06
C PRO A 93 -13.48 6.18 1.54
N ALA A 94 -12.80 6.65 2.60
CA ALA A 94 -11.58 6.03 3.11
C ALA A 94 -11.76 4.55 3.51
N GLY A 95 -12.80 4.24 4.27
CA GLY A 95 -13.10 2.87 4.70
C GLY A 95 -13.45 1.94 3.53
N THR A 96 -14.30 2.40 2.60
CA THR A 96 -14.68 1.63 1.40
C THR A 96 -13.48 1.37 0.50
N GLY A 97 -12.67 2.40 0.23
CA GLY A 97 -11.46 2.25 -0.55
C GLY A 97 -10.48 1.26 0.08
N ALA A 98 -10.23 1.37 1.39
CA ALA A 98 -9.37 0.43 2.10
C ALA A 98 -9.92 -1.01 2.07
N LEU A 99 -11.25 -1.20 2.19
CA LEU A 99 -11.87 -2.52 2.12
C LEU A 99 -11.70 -3.17 0.74
N LEU A 100 -11.95 -2.42 -0.33
CA LEU A 100 -11.74 -2.88 -1.71
C LEU A 100 -10.27 -3.21 -1.99
N LEU A 101 -9.36 -2.33 -1.59
CA LEU A 101 -7.93 -2.53 -1.76
C LEU A 101 -7.47 -3.82 -1.09
N PHE A 102 -7.71 -3.93 0.22
CA PHE A 102 -7.22 -5.07 1.00
C PHE A 102 -7.99 -6.36 0.72
N GLY A 103 -9.22 -6.28 0.24
CA GLY A 103 -9.93 -7.43 -0.34
C GLY A 103 -9.20 -7.99 -1.56
N ALA A 104 -8.82 -7.13 -2.51
CA ALA A 104 -8.04 -7.54 -3.68
C ALA A 104 -6.62 -8.03 -3.31
N VAL A 105 -5.98 -7.40 -2.32
CA VAL A 105 -4.69 -7.87 -1.75
C VAL A 105 -4.82 -9.29 -1.23
N GLN A 106 -5.88 -9.59 -0.48
CA GLN A 106 -6.15 -10.92 0.06
C GLN A 106 -6.25 -11.97 -1.06
N VAL A 107 -7.08 -11.69 -2.06
CA VAL A 107 -7.25 -12.59 -3.21
C VAL A 107 -5.91 -12.84 -3.89
N THR A 108 -5.13 -11.80 -4.12
CA THR A 108 -3.83 -11.90 -4.81
C THR A 108 -2.81 -12.69 -3.98
N MET A 109 -2.62 -12.33 -2.71
CA MET A 109 -1.59 -12.95 -1.87
C MET A 109 -1.96 -14.37 -1.45
N ILE A 110 -3.21 -14.62 -1.10
CA ILE A 110 -3.68 -15.97 -0.73
C ILE A 110 -3.71 -16.86 -1.96
N GLY A 111 -4.20 -16.35 -3.10
CA GLY A 111 -4.20 -17.08 -4.36
C GLY A 111 -2.80 -17.52 -4.76
N TYR A 112 -1.81 -16.63 -4.66
CA TYR A 112 -0.41 -16.96 -4.88
C TYR A 112 0.11 -17.99 -3.86
N GLY A 113 -0.21 -17.82 -2.57
CA GLY A 113 0.21 -18.77 -1.52
C GLY A 113 -0.32 -20.19 -1.78
N LEU A 114 -1.58 -20.30 -2.19
CA LEU A 114 -2.19 -21.60 -2.57
C LEU A 114 -1.51 -22.22 -3.80
N TRP A 115 -1.25 -21.40 -4.81
CA TRP A 115 -0.51 -21.84 -6.02
C TRP A 115 0.91 -22.28 -5.68
N ALA A 116 1.58 -21.61 -4.73
CA ALA A 116 2.90 -21.97 -4.21
C ALA A 116 2.88 -23.18 -3.23
N GLY A 117 1.72 -23.84 -3.04
CA GLY A 117 1.58 -25.03 -2.20
C GLY A 117 1.30 -24.75 -0.72
N GLU A 118 1.04 -23.49 -0.31
CA GLU A 118 0.56 -23.22 1.04
C GLU A 118 -0.84 -23.79 1.24
N ARG A 119 -1.09 -24.37 2.42
CA ARG A 119 -2.42 -24.87 2.78
C ARG A 119 -3.07 -23.94 3.79
N LEU A 120 -4.28 -23.48 3.47
CA LEU A 120 -5.11 -22.73 4.41
C LEU A 120 -5.61 -23.64 5.53
N ARG A 121 -5.51 -23.18 6.77
CA ARG A 121 -6.21 -23.80 7.89
C ARG A 121 -7.71 -23.52 7.74
N LYS A 122 -8.58 -24.41 8.24
CA LYS A 122 -10.04 -24.25 8.15
C LYS A 122 -10.53 -22.87 8.62
N ARG A 123 -9.96 -22.34 9.71
CA ARG A 123 -10.28 -20.98 10.21
C ARG A 123 -9.88 -19.88 9.25
N GLN A 124 -8.73 -19.99 8.56
CA GLN A 124 -8.27 -19.02 7.57
C GLN A 124 -9.16 -19.07 6.32
N ALA A 125 -9.53 -20.27 5.87
CA ALA A 125 -10.46 -20.44 4.75
C ALA A 125 -11.83 -19.83 5.06
N ALA A 126 -12.38 -20.06 6.25
CA ALA A 126 -13.63 -19.44 6.67
C ALA A 126 -13.52 -17.91 6.70
N GLY A 127 -12.48 -17.33 7.32
CA GLY A 127 -12.25 -15.89 7.34
C GLY A 127 -12.12 -15.28 5.94
N PHE A 128 -11.43 -15.97 5.02
CA PHE A 128 -11.32 -15.56 3.63
C PHE A 128 -12.70 -15.55 2.93
N MET A 129 -13.51 -16.60 3.10
CA MET A 129 -14.86 -16.68 2.52
C MET A 129 -15.77 -15.57 3.04
N PHE A 130 -15.72 -15.25 4.35
CA PHE A 130 -16.48 -14.14 4.93
C PHE A 130 -16.02 -12.78 4.38
N ALA A 131 -14.72 -12.55 4.30
CA ALA A 131 -14.15 -11.31 3.76
C ALA A 131 -14.52 -11.13 2.28
N PHE A 132 -14.42 -12.20 1.48
CA PHE A 132 -14.77 -12.18 0.07
C PHE A 132 -16.28 -12.01 -0.16
N GLY A 133 -17.11 -12.71 0.62
CA GLY A 133 -18.57 -12.54 0.60
C GLY A 133 -19.00 -11.12 0.96
N GLY A 134 -18.38 -10.52 2.00
CA GLY A 134 -18.60 -9.12 2.35
C GLY A 134 -18.18 -8.13 1.27
N LEU A 135 -17.06 -8.41 0.58
CA LEU A 135 -16.60 -7.61 -0.54
C LEU A 135 -17.57 -7.67 -1.73
N ILE A 136 -18.07 -8.87 -2.07
CA ILE A 136 -19.10 -9.05 -3.11
C ILE A 136 -20.37 -8.30 -2.70
N GLY A 137 -20.84 -8.46 -1.46
CA GLY A 137 -22.02 -7.77 -0.95
C GLY A 137 -21.92 -6.25 -1.04
N LEU A 138 -20.73 -5.68 -0.78
CA LEU A 138 -20.47 -4.25 -0.93
C LEU A 138 -20.55 -3.77 -2.39
N LEU A 139 -20.19 -4.61 -3.35
CA LEU A 139 -20.18 -4.28 -4.78
C LEU A 139 -21.53 -4.54 -5.47
N LEU A 140 -22.48 -5.20 -4.80
CA LEU A 140 -23.82 -5.42 -5.39
C LEU A 140 -24.52 -4.09 -5.64
N PRO A 141 -25.25 -3.95 -6.76
CA PRO A 141 -25.98 -2.75 -7.09
C PRO A 141 -27.00 -2.39 -5.99
N GLY A 142 -27.00 -1.14 -5.56
CA GLY A 142 -27.90 -0.62 -4.55
C GLY A 142 -27.59 0.83 -4.19
N LEU A 143 -28.39 1.43 -3.31
CA LEU A 143 -28.24 2.84 -2.89
C LEU A 143 -26.89 3.15 -2.22
N SER A 144 -26.20 2.14 -1.69
CA SER A 144 -24.89 2.27 -1.01
C SER A 144 -23.73 1.72 -1.83
N ALA A 145 -23.95 1.31 -3.08
CA ALA A 145 -22.87 0.78 -3.92
C ALA A 145 -21.86 1.88 -4.25
N PRO A 146 -20.56 1.63 -4.09
CA PRO A 146 -19.52 2.62 -4.43
C PRO A 146 -19.43 2.84 -5.95
N PRO A 147 -18.93 4.01 -6.41
CA PRO A 147 -18.75 4.29 -7.83
C PRO A 147 -17.91 3.22 -8.53
N LEU A 148 -18.41 2.70 -9.65
CA LEU A 148 -17.78 1.57 -10.37
C LEU A 148 -16.34 1.89 -10.79
N GLN A 149 -16.09 3.08 -11.35
CA GLN A 149 -14.77 3.49 -11.80
C GLN A 149 -13.75 3.50 -10.64
N GLY A 150 -14.11 4.12 -9.51
CA GLY A 150 -13.25 4.12 -8.32
C GLY A 150 -13.02 2.71 -7.77
N SER A 151 -14.06 1.87 -7.78
CA SER A 151 -13.98 0.48 -7.31
C SER A 151 -13.02 -0.36 -8.16
N VAL A 152 -13.12 -0.28 -9.50
CA VAL A 152 -12.22 -1.00 -10.43
C VAL A 152 -10.78 -0.54 -10.26
N LEU A 153 -10.54 0.78 -10.16
CA LEU A 153 -9.20 1.33 -9.93
C LEU A 153 -8.62 0.85 -8.59
N MET A 154 -9.43 0.83 -7.53
CA MET A 154 -8.98 0.40 -6.22
C MET A 154 -8.71 -1.11 -6.15
N LEU A 155 -9.52 -1.94 -6.81
CA LEU A 155 -9.26 -3.38 -6.94
C LEU A 155 -7.96 -3.63 -7.71
N GLY A 156 -7.74 -2.92 -8.84
CA GLY A 156 -6.49 -2.98 -9.59
C GLY A 156 -5.28 -2.56 -8.76
N ALA A 157 -5.42 -1.48 -7.97
CA ALA A 157 -4.40 -1.04 -7.02
C ALA A 157 -4.11 -2.13 -5.97
N GLY A 158 -5.14 -2.82 -5.48
CA GLY A 158 -5.00 -3.93 -4.54
C GLY A 158 -4.23 -5.13 -5.12
N VAL A 159 -4.53 -5.50 -6.36
CA VAL A 159 -3.76 -6.53 -7.07
C VAL A 159 -2.29 -6.10 -7.22
N ALA A 160 -2.05 -4.87 -7.66
CA ALA A 160 -0.70 -4.33 -7.82
C ALA A 160 0.08 -4.30 -6.48
N TRP A 161 -0.58 -3.91 -5.38
CA TRP A 161 0.00 -3.96 -4.04
C TRP A 161 0.27 -5.39 -3.58
N GLY A 162 -0.63 -6.34 -3.86
CA GLY A 162 -0.43 -7.78 -3.58
C GLY A 162 0.81 -8.32 -4.29
N VAL A 163 0.94 -8.05 -5.60
CA VAL A 163 2.12 -8.40 -6.41
C VAL A 163 3.39 -7.75 -5.85
N TYR A 164 3.34 -6.45 -5.54
CA TYR A 164 4.48 -5.74 -4.94
C TYR A 164 4.89 -6.36 -3.60
N SER A 165 3.92 -6.69 -2.74
CA SER A 165 4.16 -7.32 -1.43
C SER A 165 4.82 -8.71 -1.57
N LEU A 166 4.33 -9.54 -2.48
CA LEU A 166 4.92 -10.86 -2.76
C LEU A 166 6.37 -10.76 -3.24
N ARG A 167 6.68 -9.76 -4.05
CA ARG A 167 8.04 -9.51 -4.55
C ARG A 167 8.97 -8.92 -3.50
N GLY A 168 8.43 -8.28 -2.46
CA GLY A 168 9.19 -7.67 -1.37
C GLY A 168 9.76 -8.67 -0.35
N THR A 169 9.42 -9.96 -0.45
CA THR A 169 9.89 -11.01 0.48
C THR A 169 11.31 -11.51 0.18
N SER A 170 11.99 -10.96 -0.84
CA SER A 170 13.35 -11.35 -1.24
C SER A 170 14.39 -11.10 -0.13
N SER A 171 15.49 -11.86 -0.17
CA SER A 171 16.64 -11.68 0.72
C SER A 171 17.30 -10.30 0.48
N GLY A 172 17.62 -9.57 1.55
CA GLY A 172 18.26 -8.25 1.47
C GLY A 172 17.73 -7.24 2.49
N ASP A 173 18.26 -6.03 2.44
CA ASP A 173 17.79 -4.92 3.27
C ASP A 173 16.46 -4.38 2.71
N ALA A 174 15.37 -4.58 3.46
CA ALA A 174 14.04 -4.13 3.09
C ALA A 174 13.97 -2.63 2.78
N THR A 175 14.69 -1.80 3.54
CA THR A 175 14.74 -0.35 3.34
C THR A 175 15.39 0.01 2.01
N ARG A 176 16.50 -0.64 1.66
CA ARG A 176 17.23 -0.39 0.41
C ARG A 176 16.46 -0.87 -0.81
N ILE A 177 15.85 -2.05 -0.71
CA ILE A 177 15.01 -2.59 -1.80
C ILE A 177 13.83 -1.64 -2.05
N THR A 178 13.15 -1.19 -0.99
CA THR A 178 12.04 -0.26 -1.09
C THR A 178 12.47 1.08 -1.65
N ALA A 179 13.59 1.64 -1.20
CA ALA A 179 14.18 2.86 -1.73
C ALA A 179 14.47 2.76 -3.24
N GLY A 180 15.09 1.64 -3.67
CA GLY A 180 15.38 1.39 -5.07
C GLY A 180 14.14 1.24 -5.94
N ASN A 181 13.06 0.66 -5.42
CA ASN A 181 11.78 0.56 -6.11
C ASN A 181 11.10 1.93 -6.24
N PHE A 182 11.09 2.74 -5.17
CA PHE A 182 10.56 4.11 -5.22
C PHE A 182 11.31 4.98 -6.21
N LEU A 183 12.67 4.95 -6.21
CA LEU A 183 13.47 5.70 -7.17
C LEU A 183 13.17 5.32 -8.63
N ARG A 184 12.98 4.03 -8.92
CA ARG A 184 12.58 3.56 -10.26
C ARG A 184 11.13 3.85 -10.60
N ALA A 185 10.27 4.10 -9.60
CA ALA A 185 8.90 4.51 -9.84
C ALA A 185 8.78 6.01 -10.22
N VAL A 186 9.78 6.84 -9.91
CA VAL A 186 9.79 8.27 -10.26
C VAL A 186 9.59 8.54 -11.76
N PRO A 187 10.29 7.86 -12.70
CA PRO A 187 10.04 8.05 -14.13
C PRO A 187 8.59 7.77 -14.55
N PHE A 188 7.95 6.74 -13.98
CA PHE A 188 6.54 6.44 -14.26
C PHE A 188 5.61 7.54 -13.74
N ALA A 189 5.89 8.08 -12.54
CA ALA A 189 5.17 9.20 -11.97
C ALA A 189 5.37 10.48 -12.81
N GLY A 190 6.59 10.72 -13.30
CA GLY A 190 6.89 11.82 -14.22
C GLY A 190 6.10 11.71 -15.53
N ALA A 191 6.06 10.51 -16.13
CA ALA A 191 5.26 10.26 -17.33
C ALA A 191 3.77 10.51 -17.10
N LEU A 192 3.24 10.07 -15.95
CA LEU A 192 1.85 10.36 -15.55
C LEU A 192 1.61 11.87 -15.40
N SER A 193 2.51 12.61 -14.74
CA SER A 193 2.40 14.06 -14.58
C SER A 193 2.40 14.78 -15.93
N VAL A 194 3.27 14.36 -16.87
CA VAL A 194 3.30 14.94 -18.22
C VAL A 194 2.00 14.65 -18.97
N ALA A 195 1.49 13.42 -18.90
CA ALA A 195 0.23 13.04 -19.56
C ALA A 195 -0.99 13.79 -19.00
N MET A 196 -0.97 14.11 -17.69
CA MET A 196 -2.08 14.78 -16.99
C MET A 196 -1.85 16.29 -16.83
N LEU A 197 -0.82 16.85 -17.44
CA LEU A 197 -0.44 18.26 -17.30
C LEU A 197 -1.60 19.26 -17.56
N PRO A 198 -2.49 19.06 -18.56
CA PRO A 198 -3.62 19.96 -18.78
C PRO A 198 -4.62 20.04 -17.61
N TRP A 199 -4.65 19.05 -16.76
CA TRP A 199 -5.55 18.94 -15.59
C TRP A 199 -4.80 19.08 -14.27
N ALA A 200 -3.51 19.44 -14.30
CA ALA A 200 -2.69 19.55 -13.11
C ALA A 200 -3.18 20.68 -12.21
N SER A 201 -3.41 20.36 -10.95
CA SER A 201 -3.75 21.31 -9.90
C SER A 201 -2.99 20.93 -8.63
N LEU A 202 -2.38 21.94 -8.00
CA LEU A 202 -1.57 21.76 -6.79
C LEU A 202 -1.86 22.91 -5.82
N ASP A 203 -2.20 22.55 -4.59
CA ASP A 203 -2.35 23.50 -3.47
C ASP A 203 -1.43 23.11 -2.31
N SER A 204 -1.23 24.03 -1.38
CA SER A 204 -0.30 23.85 -0.26
C SER A 204 -0.73 22.70 0.66
N SER A 205 -2.02 22.59 0.99
CA SER A 205 -2.51 21.55 1.90
C SER A 205 -2.40 20.15 1.28
N GLY A 206 -2.84 20.00 0.02
CA GLY A 206 -2.72 18.78 -0.75
C GLY A 206 -1.27 18.32 -0.92
N PHE A 207 -0.35 19.28 -1.15
CA PHE A 207 1.08 19.02 -1.25
C PHE A 207 1.64 18.43 0.04
N TRP A 208 1.31 18.98 1.21
CA TRP A 208 1.77 18.45 2.49
C TRP A 208 1.16 17.08 2.82
N TYR A 209 -0.12 16.87 2.52
CA TYR A 209 -0.73 15.54 2.64
C TYR A 209 -0.04 14.52 1.75
N ALA A 210 0.33 14.88 0.52
CA ALA A 210 1.07 14.01 -0.39
C ALA A 210 2.47 13.67 0.14
N ILE A 211 3.19 14.63 0.73
CA ILE A 211 4.49 14.40 1.38
C ILE A 211 4.34 13.44 2.56
N LEU A 212 3.38 13.68 3.46
CA LEU A 212 3.14 12.79 4.61
C LEU A 212 2.75 11.38 4.16
N SER A 213 1.88 11.27 3.16
CA SER A 213 1.51 10.00 2.54
C SER A 213 2.73 9.29 1.92
N GLY A 214 3.60 10.03 1.24
CA GLY A 214 4.77 9.47 0.58
C GLY A 214 5.91 9.13 1.52
N ALA A 215 6.40 10.10 2.28
CA ALA A 215 7.58 9.94 3.11
C ALA A 215 7.29 9.05 4.35
N VAL A 216 6.18 9.30 5.05
CA VAL A 216 5.88 8.62 6.31
C VAL A 216 5.05 7.37 6.09
N ALA A 217 3.83 7.50 5.56
CA ALA A 217 2.91 6.38 5.48
C ALA A 217 3.34 5.32 4.44
N SER A 218 3.91 5.74 3.31
CA SER A 218 4.41 4.82 2.27
C SER A 218 5.88 4.48 2.49
N GLY A 219 6.78 5.44 2.47
CA GLY A 219 8.22 5.18 2.54
C GLY A 219 8.63 4.42 3.79
N LEU A 220 8.45 5.03 4.97
CA LEU A 220 8.74 4.39 6.26
C LEU A 220 7.81 3.20 6.51
N GLY A 221 6.52 3.33 6.26
CA GLY A 221 5.54 2.27 6.48
C GLY A 221 5.89 0.99 5.72
N TYR A 222 6.32 1.08 4.46
CA TYR A 222 6.70 -0.08 3.65
C TYR A 222 8.04 -0.68 4.10
N ALA A 223 9.02 0.14 4.46
CA ALA A 223 10.28 -0.36 5.00
C ALA A 223 10.06 -1.16 6.31
N ILE A 224 9.17 -0.67 7.18
CA ILE A 224 8.74 -1.36 8.41
C ILE A 224 8.00 -2.65 8.06
N TRP A 225 7.04 -2.59 7.13
CA TRP A 225 6.25 -3.73 6.68
C TRP A 225 7.14 -4.85 6.12
N TYR A 226 8.05 -4.54 5.19
CA TYR A 226 8.94 -5.55 4.62
C TYR A 226 9.94 -6.11 5.63
N THR A 227 10.28 -5.36 6.66
CA THR A 227 11.07 -5.88 7.79
C THR A 227 10.25 -6.89 8.60
N ALA A 228 8.98 -6.60 8.85
CA ALA A 228 8.06 -7.52 9.56
C ALA A 228 7.77 -8.78 8.75
N LEU A 229 7.56 -8.65 7.43
CA LEU A 229 7.22 -9.77 6.52
C LEU A 229 8.22 -10.92 6.55
N LYS A 230 9.50 -10.67 6.81
CA LYS A 230 10.53 -11.71 6.91
C LYS A 230 10.25 -12.74 8.01
N GLY A 231 9.44 -12.37 9.02
CA GLY A 231 9.04 -13.25 10.12
C GLY A 231 7.61 -13.80 10.00
N VAL A 232 6.89 -13.53 8.90
CA VAL A 232 5.46 -13.84 8.77
C VAL A 232 5.19 -14.62 7.47
N ARG A 233 4.34 -15.67 7.54
CA ARG A 233 3.89 -16.39 6.34
C ARG A 233 3.00 -15.51 5.46
N THR A 234 3.04 -15.71 4.14
CA THR A 234 2.28 -14.92 3.15
C THR A 234 0.79 -14.84 3.47
N THR A 235 0.16 -15.96 3.81
CA THR A 235 -1.26 -16.01 4.19
C THR A 235 -1.56 -15.26 5.47
N SER A 236 -0.67 -15.30 6.47
CA SER A 236 -0.83 -14.54 7.72
C SER A 236 -0.60 -13.03 7.49
N ALA A 237 0.35 -12.68 6.63
CA ALA A 237 0.62 -11.30 6.24
C ALA A 237 -0.60 -10.67 5.53
N ALA A 238 -1.23 -11.42 4.62
CA ALA A 238 -2.47 -11.00 3.98
C ALA A 238 -3.57 -10.77 5.03
N THR A 239 -3.79 -11.74 5.92
CA THR A 239 -4.86 -11.66 6.95
C THR A 239 -4.69 -10.45 7.88
N VAL A 240 -3.47 -10.15 8.32
CA VAL A 240 -3.20 -9.01 9.21
C VAL A 240 -3.55 -7.68 8.54
N GLN A 241 -3.36 -7.56 7.24
CA GLN A 241 -3.69 -6.34 6.50
C GLN A 241 -5.21 -6.03 6.50
N LEU A 242 -6.09 -7.00 6.85
CA LEU A 242 -7.53 -6.74 7.03
C LEU A 242 -7.85 -5.84 8.25
N SER A 243 -6.90 -5.62 9.15
CA SER A 243 -7.07 -4.62 10.21
C SER A 243 -7.09 -3.18 9.67
N VAL A 244 -6.47 -2.93 8.52
CA VAL A 244 -6.34 -1.58 7.95
C VAL A 244 -7.68 -0.94 7.59
N PRO A 245 -8.64 -1.62 6.90
CA PRO A 245 -9.96 -1.05 6.66
C PRO A 245 -10.71 -0.67 7.93
N VAL A 246 -10.56 -1.47 9.00
CA VAL A 246 -11.20 -1.19 10.29
C VAL A 246 -10.62 0.08 10.91
N ILE A 247 -9.29 0.21 10.95
CA ILE A 247 -8.61 1.40 11.47
C ILE A 247 -8.95 2.63 10.62
N ALA A 248 -8.96 2.49 9.29
CA ALA A 248 -9.29 3.58 8.39
C ALA A 248 -10.76 4.03 8.53
N ALA A 249 -11.70 3.10 8.75
CA ALA A 249 -13.11 3.43 8.96
C ALA A 249 -13.40 4.14 10.30
N VAL A 250 -12.58 3.90 11.32
CA VAL A 250 -12.69 4.59 12.62
C VAL A 250 -12.11 6.02 12.54
N GLY A 251 -11.14 6.25 11.66
CA GLY A 251 -10.47 7.54 11.51
C GLY A 251 -11.08 8.47 10.44
N GLY A 252 -11.97 8.01 9.62
CA GLY A 252 -12.65 8.74 8.52
C GLY A 252 -14.08 8.33 8.40
#